data_29035069b2602fe270366eb4f4a1a65b
#
_entry.id   29035069b2602fe270366eb4f4a1a65b
#
_cell.length_a   1.000
_cell.length_b   1.000
_cell.length_c   1.000
_cell.angle_alpha   90.00
_cell.angle_beta   90.00
_cell.angle_gamma   90.00
#
_symmetry.space_group_name_H-M   'P 1'
#
loop_
_entity.id
_entity.type
_entity.pdbx_description
1 polymer ?
#
loop_
_entity_poly.entity_id
_entity_poly.type
_entity_poly.pdbx_seq_one_letter_code
_entity_poly.pdbx_strand_id
1 'polypeptide(L)'
;MILRTRFLLVWLLAVVMPEAWAAPPVPAAPDGAGVQGPLAHLPALEGDYFPLTDRGSGRVHHIFVRYPEGYDAAAPTRYPVVYVLDGDSLFPLLAPTHLFLHYDEQLPEAIIVGIAYGGFDPAVNRRNTDFTAPGPDATPEQGGAPGFLAFLRDRLVPEVERRYVADPARRILLGQSRGGYFVLWSAREAPDLFWGRIASNPAQGPAREQLFAPASAHARQDLRVAVVSGTRDTAARRQIAREWASAWSAQPPAPWQVALIEIEGGTHAATIGEAYRRAMRWLFEPAAATPRGKPGP
;
A
#
# COMPACT_ATOMS: atom_id res chain seq x y z
N MET A 1 -17.98 60.68 62.62
CA MET A 1 -18.40 59.38 61.98
C MET A 1 -18.52 59.68 60.51
N ILE A 2 -17.43 59.45 59.73
CA ILE A 2 -17.31 59.93 58.36
C ILE A 2 -17.41 58.65 57.45
N LEU A 3 -18.49 58.64 56.64
CA LEU A 3 -18.78 57.55 55.67
C LEU A 3 -17.95 57.79 54.41
N ARG A 4 -17.02 56.87 54.09
CA ARG A 4 -16.25 56.90 52.85
C ARG A 4 -16.92 56.07 51.81
N THR A 5 -17.54 56.70 50.81
CA THR A 5 -18.10 56.03 49.63
C THR A 5 -16.95 55.70 48.67
N ARG A 6 -16.71 54.44 48.35
CA ARG A 6 -15.77 53.99 47.32
C ARG A 6 -16.51 53.85 45.99
N PHE A 7 -16.16 54.64 45.03
CA PHE A 7 -16.55 54.47 43.64
C PHE A 7 -15.71 53.35 43.01
N LEU A 8 -16.36 52.27 42.54
CA LEU A 8 -15.76 51.27 41.67
C LEU A 8 -15.84 51.72 40.23
N LEU A 9 -14.68 52.02 39.64
CA LEU A 9 -14.57 52.30 38.20
C LEU A 9 -14.51 50.94 37.49
N VAL A 10 -15.57 50.57 36.76
CA VAL A 10 -15.60 49.38 35.88
C VAL A 10 -15.06 49.81 34.51
N TRP A 11 -13.86 49.30 34.17
CA TRP A 11 -13.30 49.41 32.83
C TRP A 11 -13.98 48.35 31.91
N LEU A 12 -14.79 48.81 30.94
CA LEU A 12 -15.24 48.00 29.83
C LEU A 12 -14.09 47.84 28.85
N LEU A 13 -13.44 46.69 28.82
CA LEU A 13 -12.56 46.28 27.72
C LEU A 13 -13.43 45.89 26.53
N ALA A 14 -13.49 46.77 25.51
CA ALA A 14 -14.04 46.41 24.21
C ALA A 14 -13.08 45.44 23.53
N VAL A 15 -13.46 44.13 23.47
CA VAL A 15 -12.76 43.14 22.66
C VAL A 15 -13.10 43.40 21.20
N VAL A 16 -12.16 44.04 20.48
CA VAL A 16 -12.23 44.12 19.02
C VAL A 16 -11.94 42.71 18.47
N MET A 17 -12.97 42.02 18.04
CA MET A 17 -12.83 40.77 17.28
C MET A 17 -12.18 41.11 15.94
N PRO A 18 -11.10 40.42 15.51
CA PRO A 18 -10.59 40.60 14.16
C PRO A 18 -11.67 40.08 13.17
N GLU A 19 -11.94 40.93 12.15
CA GLU A 19 -12.79 40.51 11.04
C GLU A 19 -12.29 39.15 10.49
N ALA A 20 -13.19 38.17 10.43
CA ALA A 20 -12.90 36.89 9.84
C ALA A 20 -12.43 37.12 8.40
N TRP A 21 -11.20 36.78 8.13
CA TRP A 21 -10.63 36.80 6.78
C TRP A 21 -11.43 35.86 5.91
N ALA A 22 -12.41 36.38 5.18
CA ALA A 22 -13.13 35.61 4.18
C ALA A 22 -12.12 35.20 3.09
N ALA A 23 -11.92 33.91 2.91
CA ALA A 23 -11.10 33.43 1.82
C ALA A 23 -11.66 34.01 0.49
N PRO A 24 -10.79 34.43 -0.44
CA PRO A 24 -11.25 34.90 -1.73
C PRO A 24 -12.08 33.83 -2.43
N PRO A 25 -13.13 34.20 -3.16
CA PRO A 25 -13.96 33.23 -3.88
C PRO A 25 -13.08 32.45 -4.87
N VAL A 26 -13.15 31.13 -4.80
CA VAL A 26 -12.50 30.26 -5.80
C VAL A 26 -13.11 30.61 -7.17
N PRO A 27 -12.29 30.95 -8.18
CA PRO A 27 -12.82 31.22 -9.52
C PRO A 27 -13.64 30.03 -10.01
N ALA A 28 -14.84 30.27 -10.50
CA ALA A 28 -15.63 29.24 -11.14
C ALA A 28 -14.85 28.69 -12.34
N ALA A 29 -14.76 27.35 -12.45
CA ALA A 29 -14.16 26.73 -13.60
C ALA A 29 -14.90 27.17 -14.89
N PRO A 30 -14.19 27.45 -15.99
CA PRO A 30 -14.85 27.84 -17.24
C PRO A 30 -15.77 26.73 -17.71
N ASP A 31 -17.03 27.10 -17.97
CA ASP A 31 -18.03 26.19 -18.52
C ASP A 31 -17.55 25.60 -19.86
N GLY A 32 -17.45 24.29 -19.96
CA GLY A 32 -17.26 23.56 -21.22
C GLY A 32 -15.89 22.93 -21.48
N ALA A 33 -14.89 23.05 -20.61
CA ALA A 33 -13.74 22.17 -20.66
C ALA A 33 -14.14 20.82 -20.01
N GLY A 34 -14.08 19.73 -20.77
CA GLY A 34 -14.21 18.38 -20.19
C GLY A 34 -13.33 18.33 -18.94
N VAL A 35 -13.89 17.80 -17.83
CA VAL A 35 -13.19 17.73 -16.54
C VAL A 35 -11.97 16.83 -16.72
N GLN A 36 -10.86 17.41 -17.18
CA GLN A 36 -9.56 16.79 -17.01
C GLN A 36 -9.35 16.75 -15.49
N GLY A 37 -9.31 15.54 -14.93
CA GLY A 37 -9.11 15.39 -13.50
C GLY A 37 -7.88 16.19 -13.05
N PRO A 38 -7.87 16.74 -11.83
CA PRO A 38 -6.77 17.59 -11.34
C PRO A 38 -5.39 16.93 -11.43
N LEU A 39 -5.34 15.60 -11.52
CA LEU A 39 -4.10 14.84 -11.70
C LEU A 39 -3.48 14.98 -13.10
N ALA A 40 -4.26 15.37 -14.13
CA ALA A 40 -3.75 15.57 -15.49
C ALA A 40 -2.67 16.67 -15.59
N HIS A 41 -2.59 17.54 -14.61
CA HIS A 41 -1.60 18.63 -14.53
C HIS A 41 -0.44 18.33 -13.57
N LEU A 42 -0.33 17.12 -13.07
CA LEU A 42 0.76 16.69 -12.20
C LEU A 42 1.62 15.64 -12.94
N PRO A 43 2.72 16.02 -13.60
CA PRO A 43 3.54 15.10 -14.39
C PRO A 43 4.01 13.87 -13.60
N ALA A 44 4.32 14.04 -12.30
CA ALA A 44 4.71 12.93 -11.43
C ALA A 44 3.59 11.90 -11.18
N LEU A 45 2.35 12.21 -11.56
CA LEU A 45 1.18 11.34 -11.48
C LEU A 45 0.54 11.12 -12.86
N GLU A 46 1.28 11.33 -13.94
CA GLU A 46 0.82 11.01 -15.29
C GLU A 46 0.40 9.56 -15.35
N GLY A 47 -0.82 9.31 -15.84
CA GLY A 47 -1.38 7.98 -15.81
C GLY A 47 -2.84 7.94 -16.19
N ASP A 48 -3.52 6.93 -15.70
CA ASP A 48 -4.89 6.59 -16.07
C ASP A 48 -5.77 6.35 -14.84
N TYR A 49 -7.05 6.37 -15.06
CA TYR A 49 -8.07 6.01 -14.08
C TYR A 49 -9.17 5.19 -14.75
N PHE A 50 -9.60 4.10 -14.13
CA PHE A 50 -10.80 3.40 -14.54
C PHE A 50 -11.48 2.69 -13.36
N PRO A 51 -12.83 2.64 -13.36
CA PRO A 51 -13.57 1.80 -12.43
C PRO A 51 -13.49 0.33 -12.87
N LEU A 52 -13.38 -0.58 -11.90
CA LEU A 52 -13.39 -2.02 -12.17
C LEU A 52 -14.31 -2.73 -11.19
N THR A 53 -15.34 -3.38 -11.73
CA THR A 53 -16.30 -4.12 -10.92
C THR A 53 -15.75 -5.49 -10.52
N ASP A 54 -15.74 -5.75 -9.23
CA ASP A 54 -15.59 -7.10 -8.69
C ASP A 54 -16.92 -7.87 -8.91
N ARG A 55 -16.87 -8.89 -9.74
CA ARG A 55 -18.05 -9.68 -10.08
C ARG A 55 -18.55 -10.54 -8.91
N GLY A 56 -17.68 -10.89 -7.98
CA GLY A 56 -18.05 -11.70 -6.82
C GLY A 56 -18.88 -10.93 -5.79
N SER A 57 -18.51 -9.68 -5.53
CA SER A 57 -19.21 -8.80 -4.56
C SER A 57 -20.11 -7.76 -5.18
N GLY A 58 -20.06 -7.54 -6.49
CA GLY A 58 -20.74 -6.47 -7.21
C GLY A 58 -20.15 -5.06 -6.95
N ARG A 59 -19.11 -4.94 -6.15
CA ARG A 59 -18.50 -3.65 -5.80
C ARG A 59 -17.63 -3.11 -6.93
N VAL A 60 -17.58 -1.78 -7.01
CA VAL A 60 -16.69 -1.07 -7.91
C VAL A 60 -15.45 -0.64 -7.14
N HIS A 61 -14.28 -1.01 -7.64
CA HIS A 61 -12.99 -0.49 -7.20
C HIS A 61 -12.54 0.61 -8.16
N HIS A 62 -11.94 1.65 -7.61
CA HIS A 62 -11.36 2.75 -8.36
C HIS A 62 -9.89 2.45 -8.58
N ILE A 63 -9.50 2.25 -9.83
CA ILE A 63 -8.13 1.88 -10.20
C ILE A 63 -7.42 3.12 -10.72
N PHE A 64 -6.42 3.56 -9.98
CA PHE A 64 -5.51 4.63 -10.37
C PHE A 64 -4.22 4.03 -10.89
N VAL A 65 -3.73 4.49 -12.01
CA VAL A 65 -2.49 3.99 -12.62
C VAL A 65 -1.55 5.16 -12.86
N ARG A 66 -0.33 5.08 -12.35
CA ARG A 66 0.75 6.00 -12.70
C ARG A 66 1.69 5.30 -13.66
N TYR A 67 2.00 5.96 -14.76
CA TYR A 67 2.98 5.50 -15.73
C TYR A 67 4.42 5.80 -15.28
N PRO A 68 5.41 4.98 -15.69
CA PRO A 68 6.80 5.39 -15.62
C PRO A 68 7.02 6.64 -16.50
N GLU A 69 8.07 7.40 -16.21
CA GLU A 69 8.44 8.54 -17.04
C GLU A 69 8.83 8.06 -18.45
N GLY A 70 8.35 8.75 -19.45
CA GLY A 70 8.59 8.34 -20.85
C GLY A 70 7.93 7.01 -21.24
N TYR A 71 6.84 6.63 -20.57
CA TYR A 71 6.08 5.42 -20.87
C TYR A 71 5.71 5.35 -22.37
N ASP A 72 6.11 4.26 -23.01
CA ASP A 72 5.75 3.96 -24.38
C ASP A 72 4.97 2.63 -24.45
N ALA A 73 3.72 2.70 -24.87
CA ALA A 73 2.86 1.52 -25.03
C ALA A 73 3.36 0.55 -26.13
N ALA A 74 4.25 0.99 -27.02
CA ALA A 74 4.87 0.17 -28.05
C ALA A 74 6.27 -0.35 -27.64
N ALA A 75 6.75 -0.02 -26.41
CA ALA A 75 8.06 -0.43 -25.96
C ALA A 75 8.22 -1.96 -25.92
N PRO A 76 9.37 -2.49 -26.35
CA PRO A 76 9.64 -3.93 -26.26
C PRO A 76 9.90 -4.37 -24.82
N THR A 77 10.37 -3.47 -23.96
CA THR A 77 10.66 -3.72 -22.54
C THR A 77 9.39 -3.58 -21.72
N ARG A 78 9.10 -4.57 -20.90
CA ARG A 78 7.95 -4.57 -20.00
C ARG A 78 8.34 -4.02 -18.62
N TYR A 79 7.41 -3.30 -17.99
CA TYR A 79 7.62 -2.65 -16.70
C TYR A 79 7.12 -3.51 -15.54
N PRO A 80 7.86 -3.63 -14.44
CA PRO A 80 7.32 -4.12 -13.17
C PRO A 80 6.03 -3.38 -12.80
N VAL A 81 5.10 -4.07 -12.13
CA VAL A 81 3.85 -3.46 -11.67
C VAL A 81 3.75 -3.55 -10.16
N VAL A 82 3.54 -2.42 -9.50
CA VAL A 82 3.30 -2.34 -8.06
C VAL A 82 1.82 -2.10 -7.80
N TYR A 83 1.14 -3.10 -7.28
CA TYR A 83 -0.25 -3.03 -6.84
C TYR A 83 -0.29 -2.54 -5.39
N VAL A 84 -0.88 -1.39 -5.17
CA VAL A 84 -0.94 -0.70 -3.88
C VAL A 84 -2.34 -0.80 -3.30
N LEU A 85 -2.49 -1.55 -2.22
CA LEU A 85 -3.74 -1.61 -1.45
C LEU A 85 -3.98 -0.26 -0.75
N ASP A 86 -5.23 -0.01 -0.33
CA ASP A 86 -5.61 1.28 0.27
C ASP A 86 -5.26 2.47 -0.65
N GLY A 87 -5.52 2.34 -1.95
CA GLY A 87 -5.18 3.32 -2.97
C GLY A 87 -5.71 4.72 -2.70
N ASP A 88 -6.81 4.85 -1.94
CA ASP A 88 -7.38 6.13 -1.52
C ASP A 88 -6.37 7.01 -0.76
N SER A 89 -5.45 6.41 -0.01
CA SER A 89 -4.43 7.13 0.77
C SER A 89 -3.00 6.86 0.32
N LEU A 90 -2.69 5.65 -0.11
CA LEU A 90 -1.32 5.23 -0.38
C LEU A 90 -0.88 5.53 -1.82
N PHE A 91 -1.79 5.51 -2.80
CA PHE A 91 -1.42 5.80 -4.18
C PHE A 91 -0.86 7.22 -4.35
N PRO A 92 -1.51 8.29 -3.88
CA PRO A 92 -0.99 9.65 -4.04
C PRO A 92 0.34 9.89 -3.31
N LEU A 93 0.66 9.05 -2.32
CA LEU A 93 1.92 9.12 -1.58
C LEU A 93 3.04 8.34 -2.28
N LEU A 94 2.77 7.12 -2.71
CA LEU A 94 3.80 6.19 -3.19
C LEU A 94 4.05 6.29 -4.69
N ALA A 95 3.05 6.63 -5.49
CA ALA A 95 3.21 6.73 -6.93
C ALA A 95 4.24 7.80 -7.35
N PRO A 96 4.19 9.05 -6.84
CA PRO A 96 5.24 10.02 -7.13
C PRO A 96 6.58 9.68 -6.45
N THR A 97 6.56 9.02 -5.28
CA THR A 97 7.80 8.61 -4.60
C THR A 97 8.63 7.68 -5.47
N HIS A 98 8.00 6.79 -6.24
CA HIS A 98 8.73 5.84 -7.10
C HIS A 98 9.59 6.53 -8.16
N LEU A 99 9.18 7.70 -8.66
CA LEU A 99 9.97 8.52 -9.57
C LEU A 99 11.35 8.87 -8.98
N PHE A 100 11.37 9.32 -7.71
CA PHE A 100 12.62 9.65 -7.02
C PHE A 100 13.46 8.41 -6.71
N LEU A 101 12.82 7.27 -6.42
CA LEU A 101 13.56 6.01 -6.22
C LEU A 101 14.22 5.53 -7.52
N HIS A 102 13.61 5.80 -8.67
CA HIS A 102 14.24 5.54 -9.95
C HIS A 102 15.49 6.42 -10.15
N TYR A 103 15.38 7.73 -9.91
CA TYR A 103 16.49 8.66 -10.12
C TYR A 103 17.65 8.47 -9.14
N ASP A 104 17.33 8.39 -7.85
CA ASP A 104 18.35 8.44 -6.79
C ASP A 104 18.90 7.05 -6.43
N GLU A 105 18.05 6.01 -6.54
CA GLU A 105 18.40 4.66 -6.09
C GLU A 105 18.48 3.65 -7.23
N GLN A 106 18.33 4.11 -8.48
CA GLN A 106 18.46 3.30 -9.68
C GLN A 106 17.51 2.09 -9.71
N LEU A 107 16.36 2.21 -9.04
CA LEU A 107 15.33 1.19 -9.16
C LEU A 107 14.75 1.16 -10.58
N PRO A 108 14.34 -0.01 -11.08
CA PRO A 108 13.64 -0.07 -12.36
C PRO A 108 12.40 0.83 -12.30
N GLU A 109 12.13 1.52 -13.40
CA GLU A 109 10.84 2.17 -13.57
C GLU A 109 9.71 1.15 -13.45
N ALA A 110 8.57 1.58 -12.90
CA ALA A 110 7.44 0.70 -12.67
C ALA A 110 6.11 1.40 -12.93
N ILE A 111 5.12 0.63 -13.34
CA ILE A 111 3.72 1.03 -13.33
C ILE A 111 3.20 0.89 -11.91
N ILE A 112 2.63 1.96 -11.33
CA ILE A 112 2.05 1.92 -9.99
C ILE A 112 0.53 1.90 -10.12
N VAL A 113 -0.10 0.89 -9.52
CA VAL A 113 -1.55 0.65 -9.60
C VAL A 113 -2.15 0.78 -8.20
N GLY A 114 -2.89 1.84 -7.95
CA GLY A 114 -3.63 2.04 -6.70
C GLY A 114 -5.02 1.41 -6.76
N ILE A 115 -5.35 0.58 -5.77
CA ILE A 115 -6.65 -0.07 -5.64
C ILE A 115 -7.42 0.64 -4.53
N ALA A 116 -8.40 1.44 -4.89
CA ALA A 116 -9.12 2.32 -3.99
C ALA A 116 -10.61 1.96 -3.91
N TYR A 117 -11.22 2.35 -2.81
CA TYR A 117 -12.67 2.18 -2.59
C TYR A 117 -13.47 3.42 -2.97
N GLY A 118 -12.82 4.58 -3.12
CA GLY A 118 -13.46 5.87 -3.41
C GLY A 118 -13.82 6.65 -2.15
N GLY A 119 -13.28 6.29 -0.99
CA GLY A 119 -13.49 7.01 0.26
C GLY A 119 -13.03 6.28 1.51
N PHE A 120 -13.13 6.97 2.65
CA PHE A 120 -12.77 6.41 3.97
C PHE A 120 -13.97 5.97 4.81
N ASP A 121 -15.21 6.29 4.38
CA ASP A 121 -16.42 5.86 5.05
C ASP A 121 -16.50 4.31 5.05
N PRO A 122 -16.67 3.64 6.21
CA PRO A 122 -16.80 2.19 6.31
C PRO A 122 -17.94 1.59 5.47
N ALA A 123 -18.96 2.35 5.12
CA ALA A 123 -20.02 1.93 4.22
C ALA A 123 -19.51 1.70 2.79
N VAL A 124 -18.51 2.48 2.38
CA VAL A 124 -17.86 2.42 1.05
C VAL A 124 -16.57 1.63 1.13
N ASN A 125 -15.70 1.96 2.08
CA ASN A 125 -14.40 1.35 2.26
C ASN A 125 -14.50 0.00 3.00
N ARG A 126 -14.47 -1.07 2.25
CA ARG A 126 -14.65 -2.44 2.76
C ARG A 126 -13.35 -3.15 3.10
N ARG A 127 -12.24 -2.40 3.33
CA ARG A 127 -10.94 -2.98 3.66
C ARG A 127 -10.97 -3.92 4.88
N ASN A 128 -11.88 -3.69 5.82
CA ASN A 128 -12.05 -4.57 6.98
C ASN A 128 -12.54 -5.96 6.59
N THR A 129 -13.37 -6.06 5.56
CA THR A 129 -13.82 -7.31 4.98
C THR A 129 -12.75 -7.91 4.08
N ASP A 130 -12.33 -7.14 3.09
CA ASP A 130 -11.53 -7.61 1.96
C ASP A 130 -10.09 -8.00 2.33
N PHE A 131 -9.55 -7.42 3.40
CA PHE A 131 -8.17 -7.70 3.82
C PHE A 131 -8.07 -8.66 4.99
N THR A 132 -9.15 -9.32 5.39
CA THR A 132 -9.13 -10.28 6.50
C THR A 132 -9.57 -11.66 6.05
N ALA A 133 -8.83 -12.67 6.49
CA ALA A 133 -9.16 -14.07 6.21
C ALA A 133 -10.40 -14.51 7.02
N PRO A 134 -11.19 -15.46 6.52
CA PRO A 134 -12.21 -16.12 7.30
C PRO A 134 -11.59 -16.96 8.40
N GLY A 135 -12.24 -17.03 9.55
CA GLY A 135 -11.77 -17.82 10.68
C GLY A 135 -12.74 -17.77 11.86
N PRO A 136 -12.52 -18.59 12.89
CA PRO A 136 -13.42 -18.67 14.04
C PRO A 136 -13.52 -17.34 14.81
N ASP A 137 -12.46 -16.54 14.78
CA ASP A 137 -12.40 -15.24 15.47
C ASP A 137 -12.79 -14.05 14.57
N ALA A 138 -13.26 -14.31 13.32
CA ALA A 138 -13.67 -13.28 12.39
C ALA A 138 -15.03 -12.70 12.80
N THR A 139 -15.14 -11.36 12.80
CA THR A 139 -16.43 -10.70 12.95
C THR A 139 -17.26 -10.81 11.67
N PRO A 140 -18.58 -10.52 11.70
CA PRO A 140 -19.43 -10.56 10.50
C PRO A 140 -18.94 -9.66 9.34
N GLU A 141 -18.17 -8.60 9.66
CA GLU A 141 -17.60 -7.67 8.67
C GLU A 141 -16.24 -8.11 8.15
N GLN A 142 -15.74 -9.28 8.58
CA GLN A 142 -14.42 -9.81 8.22
C GLN A 142 -14.56 -11.07 7.35
N GLY A 143 -13.42 -11.57 6.82
CA GLY A 143 -13.38 -12.87 6.15
C GLY A 143 -13.53 -12.82 4.63
N GLY A 144 -13.52 -11.64 4.00
CA GLY A 144 -13.64 -11.48 2.55
C GLY A 144 -12.36 -11.66 1.74
N ALA A 145 -11.23 -11.93 2.39
CA ALA A 145 -9.94 -12.03 1.71
C ALA A 145 -9.90 -13.03 0.53
N PRO A 146 -10.57 -14.20 0.58
CA PRO A 146 -10.61 -15.10 -0.58
C PRO A 146 -11.28 -14.48 -1.80
N GLY A 147 -12.41 -13.77 -1.61
CA GLY A 147 -13.12 -13.07 -2.68
C GLY A 147 -12.28 -11.94 -3.28
N PHE A 148 -11.64 -11.14 -2.42
CA PHE A 148 -10.76 -10.07 -2.89
C PHE A 148 -9.50 -10.60 -3.60
N LEU A 149 -8.91 -11.69 -3.12
CA LEU A 149 -7.82 -12.35 -3.83
C LEU A 149 -8.25 -12.87 -5.21
N ALA A 150 -9.45 -13.42 -5.32
CA ALA A 150 -10.02 -13.82 -6.61
C ALA A 150 -10.23 -12.62 -7.54
N PHE A 151 -10.72 -11.48 -7.02
CA PHE A 151 -10.80 -10.23 -7.79
C PHE A 151 -9.44 -9.78 -8.31
N LEU A 152 -8.41 -9.79 -7.47
CA LEU A 152 -7.04 -9.45 -7.91
C LEU A 152 -6.56 -10.37 -9.02
N ARG A 153 -6.69 -11.68 -8.83
CA ARG A 153 -6.18 -12.71 -9.74
C ARG A 153 -6.94 -12.76 -11.06
N ASP A 154 -8.27 -12.72 -11.02
CA ASP A 154 -9.13 -13.06 -12.15
C ASP A 154 -9.64 -11.82 -12.91
N ARG A 155 -9.50 -10.63 -12.32
CA ARG A 155 -10.02 -9.38 -12.88
C ARG A 155 -8.96 -8.29 -13.00
N LEU A 156 -8.36 -7.86 -11.88
CA LEU A 156 -7.50 -6.69 -11.89
C LEU A 156 -6.18 -6.96 -12.62
N VAL A 157 -5.46 -8.02 -12.25
CA VAL A 157 -4.16 -8.32 -12.85
C VAL A 157 -4.28 -8.54 -14.36
N PRO A 158 -5.22 -9.35 -14.87
CA PRO A 158 -5.40 -9.50 -16.32
C PRO A 158 -5.80 -8.20 -17.02
N GLU A 159 -6.60 -7.35 -16.39
CA GLU A 159 -7.00 -6.06 -16.99
C GLU A 159 -5.83 -5.08 -17.09
N VAL A 160 -4.98 -5.02 -16.07
CA VAL A 160 -3.75 -4.20 -16.10
C VAL A 160 -2.80 -4.70 -17.19
N GLU A 161 -2.55 -6.01 -17.27
CA GLU A 161 -1.65 -6.60 -18.28
C GLU A 161 -2.18 -6.49 -19.71
N ARG A 162 -3.48 -6.41 -19.88
CA ARG A 162 -4.12 -6.18 -21.17
C ARG A 162 -3.98 -4.71 -21.63
N ARG A 163 -4.03 -3.75 -20.68
CA ARG A 163 -4.01 -2.31 -20.98
C ARG A 163 -2.60 -1.75 -21.14
N TYR A 164 -1.65 -2.29 -20.38
CA TYR A 164 -0.33 -1.68 -20.22
C TYR A 164 0.79 -2.66 -20.55
N VAL A 165 1.98 -2.13 -20.83
CA VAL A 165 3.20 -2.91 -21.10
C VAL A 165 3.76 -3.44 -19.77
N ALA A 166 2.96 -4.23 -19.07
CA ALA A 166 3.26 -4.81 -17.77
C ALA A 166 4.10 -6.09 -17.88
N ASP A 167 5.06 -6.25 -16.96
CA ASP A 167 5.83 -7.50 -16.82
C ASP A 167 5.08 -8.51 -15.91
N PRO A 168 4.51 -9.58 -16.45
CA PRO A 168 3.81 -10.58 -15.66
C PRO A 168 4.74 -11.35 -14.71
N ALA A 169 6.05 -11.31 -14.92
CA ALA A 169 7.02 -11.95 -14.04
C ALA A 169 7.43 -11.05 -12.86
N ARG A 170 7.08 -9.76 -12.87
CA ARG A 170 7.48 -8.75 -11.87
C ARG A 170 6.30 -8.01 -11.26
N ARG A 171 5.25 -8.74 -10.86
CA ARG A 171 4.11 -8.22 -10.10
C ARG A 171 4.50 -8.06 -8.64
N ILE A 172 4.23 -6.91 -8.04
CA ILE A 172 4.53 -6.61 -6.64
C ILE A 172 3.22 -6.20 -5.96
N LEU A 173 2.91 -6.76 -4.78
CA LEU A 173 1.77 -6.38 -3.96
C LEU A 173 2.25 -5.66 -2.70
N LEU A 174 1.71 -4.48 -2.44
CA LEU A 174 2.01 -3.69 -1.23
C LEU A 174 0.74 -3.46 -0.42
N GLY A 175 0.86 -3.64 0.90
CA GLY A 175 -0.19 -3.31 1.86
C GLY A 175 0.35 -2.86 3.20
N GLN A 176 -0.39 -1.94 3.84
CA GLN A 176 -0.11 -1.38 5.15
C GLN A 176 -1.11 -1.90 6.19
N SER A 177 -0.65 -2.20 7.40
CA SER A 177 -1.52 -2.57 8.52
C SER A 177 -2.37 -3.80 8.18
N ARG A 178 -3.68 -3.66 8.06
CA ARG A 178 -4.59 -4.73 7.64
C ARG A 178 -4.31 -5.17 6.18
N GLY A 179 -3.93 -4.22 5.31
CA GLY A 179 -3.40 -4.54 3.98
C GLY A 179 -2.11 -5.36 4.06
N GLY A 180 -1.22 -5.07 5.04
CA GLY A 180 -0.03 -5.88 5.32
C GLY A 180 -0.35 -7.30 5.76
N TYR A 181 -1.38 -7.48 6.60
CA TYR A 181 -1.90 -8.81 6.94
C TYR A 181 -2.36 -9.56 5.67
N PHE A 182 -3.16 -8.91 4.83
CA PHE A 182 -3.61 -9.51 3.56
C PHE A 182 -2.44 -9.91 2.66
N VAL A 183 -1.40 -9.08 2.57
CA VAL A 183 -0.18 -9.40 1.79
C VAL A 183 0.44 -10.72 2.28
N LEU A 184 0.60 -10.88 3.60
CA LEU A 184 1.17 -12.10 4.20
C LEU A 184 0.27 -13.32 3.99
N TRP A 185 -1.05 -13.16 4.19
CA TRP A 185 -2.03 -14.21 3.96
C TRP A 185 -2.07 -14.63 2.50
N SER A 186 -2.11 -13.68 1.57
CA SER A 186 -2.12 -13.94 0.12
C SER A 186 -0.84 -14.60 -0.39
N ALA A 187 0.30 -14.38 0.30
CA ALA A 187 1.54 -15.05 -0.04
C ALA A 187 1.39 -16.56 0.07
N ARG A 188 0.76 -17.02 1.14
CA ARG A 188 0.49 -18.44 1.35
C ARG A 188 -0.58 -19.00 0.41
N GLU A 189 -1.67 -18.26 0.18
CA GLU A 189 -2.81 -18.74 -0.62
C GLU A 189 -2.52 -18.80 -2.12
N ALA A 190 -1.79 -17.82 -2.65
CA ALA A 190 -1.46 -17.73 -4.06
C ALA A 190 0.00 -17.27 -4.25
N PRO A 191 0.98 -18.14 -3.95
CA PRO A 191 2.39 -17.74 -3.96
C PRO A 191 2.83 -17.14 -5.30
N ASP A 192 2.48 -17.77 -6.41
CA ASP A 192 2.94 -17.41 -7.76
C ASP A 192 2.27 -16.16 -8.34
N LEU A 193 1.18 -15.64 -7.72
CA LEU A 193 0.45 -14.50 -8.25
C LEU A 193 1.30 -13.22 -8.25
N PHE A 194 2.10 -13.02 -7.21
CA PHE A 194 3.00 -11.87 -7.08
C PHE A 194 4.43 -12.33 -6.85
N TRP A 195 5.35 -11.84 -7.67
CA TRP A 195 6.78 -12.07 -7.48
C TRP A 195 7.32 -11.45 -6.21
N GLY A 196 6.95 -10.17 -5.98
CA GLY A 196 7.36 -9.38 -4.83
C GLY A 196 6.18 -9.05 -3.92
N ARG A 197 6.41 -9.01 -2.63
CA ARG A 197 5.40 -8.59 -1.65
C ARG A 197 6.01 -7.68 -0.60
N ILE A 198 5.26 -6.65 -0.22
CA ILE A 198 5.66 -5.68 0.80
C ILE A 198 4.55 -5.60 1.85
N ALA A 199 4.78 -6.20 3.00
CA ALA A 199 3.88 -6.14 4.15
C ALA A 199 4.40 -5.11 5.15
N SER A 200 3.85 -3.90 5.11
CA SER A 200 4.25 -2.81 6.02
C SER A 200 3.42 -2.83 7.29
N ASN A 201 4.10 -2.86 8.44
CA ASN A 201 3.50 -2.87 9.77
C ASN A 201 2.24 -3.76 9.85
N PRO A 202 2.33 -5.06 9.50
CA PRO A 202 1.16 -5.92 9.37
C PRO A 202 0.36 -5.96 10.66
N ALA A 203 -0.97 -5.83 10.53
CA ALA A 203 -1.87 -5.94 11.66
C ALA A 203 -2.02 -7.42 12.09
N GLN A 204 -2.42 -7.62 13.32
CA GLN A 204 -3.02 -8.89 13.71
C GLN A 204 -4.41 -8.97 13.05
N GLY A 205 -4.71 -10.11 12.46
CA GLY A 205 -6.00 -10.39 11.84
C GLY A 205 -6.63 -11.64 12.45
N PRO A 206 -7.88 -11.94 12.09
CA PRO A 206 -8.49 -13.21 12.43
C PRO A 206 -7.71 -14.35 11.76
N ALA A 207 -7.87 -15.56 12.29
CA ALA A 207 -7.22 -16.74 11.71
C ALA A 207 -5.69 -16.61 11.60
N ARG A 208 -5.05 -16.11 12.67
CA ARG A 208 -3.60 -15.91 12.74
C ARG A 208 -2.82 -17.16 12.36
N GLU A 209 -3.30 -18.34 12.72
CA GLU A 209 -2.70 -19.65 12.40
C GLU A 209 -2.57 -19.88 10.89
N GLN A 210 -3.48 -19.32 10.08
CA GLN A 210 -3.40 -19.44 8.63
C GLN A 210 -2.14 -18.77 8.05
N LEU A 211 -1.59 -17.75 8.70
CA LEU A 211 -0.36 -17.09 8.25
C LEU A 211 0.87 -18.02 8.31
N PHE A 212 0.80 -19.07 9.13
CA PHE A 212 1.89 -20.01 9.39
C PHE A 212 1.62 -21.41 8.84
N ALA A 213 0.44 -21.64 8.27
CA ALA A 213 0.13 -22.91 7.60
C ALA A 213 0.95 -23.06 6.31
N PRO A 214 1.18 -24.29 5.82
CA PRO A 214 1.91 -24.54 4.59
C PRO A 214 1.39 -23.71 3.41
N ALA A 215 2.29 -23.23 2.55
CA ALA A 215 1.92 -22.50 1.34
C ALA A 215 1.19 -23.43 0.36
N SER A 216 0.27 -22.88 -0.39
CA SER A 216 -0.38 -23.57 -1.50
C SER A 216 0.64 -23.99 -2.57
N ALA A 217 0.24 -24.89 -3.47
CA ALA A 217 1.10 -25.33 -4.57
C ALA A 217 1.63 -24.13 -5.38
N HIS A 218 2.92 -24.20 -5.69
CA HIS A 218 3.64 -23.12 -6.39
C HIS A 218 4.70 -23.71 -7.32
N ALA A 219 5.02 -22.99 -8.37
CA ALA A 219 6.04 -23.35 -9.35
C ALA A 219 7.29 -22.46 -9.27
N ARG A 220 7.12 -21.20 -8.79
CA ARG A 220 8.20 -20.21 -8.72
C ARG A 220 9.10 -20.45 -7.52
N GLN A 221 10.40 -20.18 -7.71
CA GLN A 221 11.43 -20.28 -6.67
C GLN A 221 12.14 -18.92 -6.43
N ASP A 222 11.76 -17.89 -7.18
CA ASP A 222 12.35 -16.56 -7.15
C ASP A 222 11.50 -15.52 -6.40
N LEU A 223 10.50 -15.99 -5.64
CA LEU A 223 9.58 -15.11 -4.92
C LEU A 223 10.25 -14.40 -3.74
N ARG A 224 9.80 -13.19 -3.45
CA ARG A 224 10.39 -12.35 -2.39
C ARG A 224 9.31 -11.68 -1.54
N VAL A 225 9.47 -11.71 -0.21
CA VAL A 225 8.56 -11.06 0.73
C VAL A 225 9.35 -10.17 1.70
N ALA A 226 9.15 -8.87 1.63
CA ALA A 226 9.65 -7.90 2.59
C ALA A 226 8.59 -7.64 3.67
N VAL A 227 8.90 -7.97 4.92
CA VAL A 227 8.09 -7.60 6.09
C VAL A 227 8.74 -6.39 6.73
N VAL A 228 8.05 -5.27 6.77
CA VAL A 228 8.59 -4.03 7.33
C VAL A 228 7.89 -3.68 8.62
N SER A 229 8.64 -3.26 9.64
CA SER A 229 8.13 -2.94 10.96
C SER A 229 8.79 -1.70 11.54
N GLY A 230 8.01 -0.71 11.96
CA GLY A 230 8.49 0.46 12.68
C GLY A 230 8.76 0.14 14.16
N THR A 231 9.91 0.56 14.69
CA THR A 231 10.30 0.22 16.08
C THR A 231 9.42 0.90 17.14
N ARG A 232 8.65 1.93 16.77
CA ARG A 232 7.67 2.62 17.61
C ARG A 232 6.22 2.15 17.38
N ASP A 233 5.99 1.13 16.54
CA ASP A 233 4.66 0.50 16.47
C ASP A 233 4.37 -0.32 17.72
N THR A 234 3.13 -0.76 17.89
CA THR A 234 2.74 -1.55 19.05
C THR A 234 3.52 -2.87 19.14
N ALA A 235 3.77 -3.34 20.36
CA ALA A 235 4.51 -4.59 20.59
C ALA A 235 3.86 -5.76 19.82
N ALA A 236 2.53 -5.84 19.83
CA ALA A 236 1.78 -6.91 19.15
C ALA A 236 2.01 -6.94 17.63
N ARG A 237 2.04 -5.75 16.95
CA ARG A 237 2.31 -5.69 15.50
C ARG A 237 3.76 -5.97 15.18
N ARG A 238 4.70 -5.48 15.98
CA ARG A 238 6.12 -5.81 15.82
C ARG A 238 6.36 -7.30 16.00
N GLN A 239 5.65 -7.92 16.94
CA GLN A 239 5.75 -9.35 17.20
C GLN A 239 5.30 -10.18 16.01
N ILE A 240 4.11 -9.91 15.41
CA ILE A 240 3.64 -10.69 14.26
C ILE A 240 4.57 -10.54 13.05
N ALA A 241 5.17 -9.38 12.83
CA ALA A 241 6.14 -9.17 11.76
C ALA A 241 7.40 -10.05 11.96
N ARG A 242 7.96 -10.05 13.18
CA ARG A 242 9.13 -10.87 13.53
C ARG A 242 8.84 -12.36 13.46
N GLU A 243 7.73 -12.81 14.04
CA GLU A 243 7.34 -14.22 14.04
C GLU A 243 7.13 -14.74 12.64
N TRP A 244 6.43 -14.00 11.79
CA TRP A 244 6.20 -14.40 10.41
C TRP A 244 7.52 -14.51 9.63
N ALA A 245 8.36 -13.49 9.72
CA ALA A 245 9.65 -13.49 9.05
C ALA A 245 10.54 -14.63 9.54
N SER A 246 10.61 -14.86 10.87
CA SER A 246 11.40 -15.95 11.45
C SER A 246 10.89 -17.32 11.03
N ALA A 247 9.58 -17.56 11.09
CA ALA A 247 8.99 -18.83 10.74
C ALA A 247 9.30 -19.23 9.29
N TRP A 248 9.14 -18.29 8.35
CA TRP A 248 9.35 -18.57 6.93
C TRP A 248 10.82 -18.53 6.49
N SER A 249 11.70 -17.87 7.23
CA SER A 249 13.14 -17.97 7.00
C SER A 249 13.74 -19.30 7.47
N ALA A 250 13.11 -19.93 8.47
CA ALA A 250 13.57 -21.18 9.06
C ALA A 250 13.01 -22.45 8.37
N GLN A 251 12.01 -22.32 7.49
CA GLN A 251 11.34 -23.44 6.82
C GLN A 251 11.84 -23.62 5.38
N PRO A 252 12.82 -24.46 5.08
CA PRO A 252 13.09 -24.87 3.72
C PRO A 252 12.19 -26.05 3.31
N PRO A 253 11.66 -26.10 2.09
CA PRO A 253 11.78 -25.05 1.06
C PRO A 253 10.63 -24.04 1.13
N ALA A 254 10.87 -22.83 1.68
CA ALA A 254 9.91 -21.76 1.52
C ALA A 254 9.87 -21.32 0.04
N PRO A 255 8.69 -20.98 -0.52
CA PRO A 255 8.59 -20.56 -1.91
C PRO A 255 9.20 -19.17 -2.18
N TRP A 256 9.57 -18.45 -1.12
CA TRP A 256 10.09 -17.08 -1.18
C TRP A 256 11.31 -16.88 -0.28
N GLN A 257 12.12 -15.90 -0.66
CA GLN A 257 13.08 -15.28 0.23
C GLN A 257 12.36 -14.25 1.11
N VAL A 258 12.75 -14.15 2.38
CA VAL A 258 12.14 -13.22 3.35
C VAL A 258 13.18 -12.22 3.84
N ALA A 259 12.79 -10.94 3.90
CA ALA A 259 13.51 -9.93 4.66
C ALA A 259 12.60 -9.36 5.76
N LEU A 260 13.11 -9.26 6.98
CA LEU A 260 12.56 -8.41 8.02
C LEU A 260 13.32 -7.08 8.01
N ILE A 261 12.62 -5.99 7.72
CA ILE A 261 13.19 -4.64 7.66
C ILE A 261 12.64 -3.83 8.82
N GLU A 262 13.43 -3.61 9.84
CA GLU A 262 13.07 -2.74 10.95
C GLU A 262 13.46 -1.29 10.66
N ILE A 263 12.52 -0.36 10.86
CA ILE A 263 12.74 1.08 10.68
C ILE A 263 12.81 1.73 12.05
N GLU A 264 14.00 2.18 12.40
CA GLU A 264 14.24 2.84 13.68
C GLU A 264 13.45 4.15 13.77
N GLY A 265 12.78 4.36 14.91
CA GLY A 265 11.89 5.49 15.12
C GLY A 265 10.57 5.43 14.31
N GLY A 266 10.39 4.44 13.46
CA GLY A 266 9.21 4.28 12.61
C GLY A 266 7.94 4.01 13.42
N THR A 267 6.84 4.68 13.05
CA THR A 267 5.51 4.53 13.64
C THR A 267 4.60 3.69 12.76
N HIS A 268 3.37 3.43 13.21
CA HIS A 268 2.45 2.53 12.49
C HIS A 268 2.14 2.97 11.07
N ALA A 269 1.71 4.20 10.85
CA ALA A 269 1.23 4.66 9.54
C ALA A 269 2.27 5.52 8.78
N ALA A 270 2.94 6.45 9.46
CA ALA A 270 3.84 7.40 8.80
C ALA A 270 5.13 6.76 8.26
N THR A 271 5.42 5.52 8.65
CA THR A 271 6.59 4.77 8.16
C THR A 271 6.46 4.32 6.71
N ILE A 272 5.27 4.40 6.09
CA ILE A 272 4.98 3.73 4.81
C ILE A 272 5.90 4.16 3.66
N GLY A 273 6.31 5.42 3.58
CA GLY A 273 7.23 5.91 2.54
C GLY A 273 8.61 5.25 2.64
N GLU A 274 9.19 5.22 3.86
CA GLU A 274 10.48 4.56 4.09
C GLU A 274 10.36 3.03 3.99
N ALA A 275 9.24 2.45 4.38
CA ALA A 275 8.94 1.04 4.19
C ALA A 275 8.96 0.66 2.71
N TYR A 276 8.29 1.45 1.87
CA TYR A 276 8.28 1.27 0.43
C TYR A 276 9.69 1.36 -0.15
N ARG A 277 10.42 2.43 0.19
CA ARG A 277 11.79 2.66 -0.29
C ARG A 277 12.71 1.47 0.02
N ARG A 278 12.81 1.05 1.28
CA ARG A 278 13.71 -0.05 1.69
C ARG A 278 13.28 -1.40 1.12
N ALA A 279 11.99 -1.66 1.11
CA ALA A 279 11.48 -2.92 0.57
C ALA A 279 11.71 -3.03 -0.95
N MET A 280 11.44 -1.97 -1.72
CA MET A 280 11.69 -1.95 -3.16
C MET A 280 13.17 -2.16 -3.48
N ARG A 281 14.07 -1.50 -2.77
CA ARG A 281 15.52 -1.75 -2.92
C ARG A 281 15.85 -3.21 -2.72
N TRP A 282 15.41 -3.79 -1.62
CA TRP A 282 15.68 -5.20 -1.33
C TRP A 282 15.05 -6.14 -2.38
N LEU A 283 13.84 -5.85 -2.86
CA LEU A 283 13.21 -6.66 -3.89
C LEU A 283 14.03 -6.73 -5.18
N PHE A 284 14.70 -5.64 -5.56
CA PHE A 284 15.49 -5.57 -6.79
C PHE A 284 17.00 -5.76 -6.57
N GLU A 285 17.44 -5.98 -5.33
CA GLU A 285 18.84 -6.38 -5.10
C GLU A 285 19.13 -7.70 -5.81
N PRO A 286 20.25 -7.81 -6.53
CA PRO A 286 20.69 -9.09 -7.08
C PRO A 286 20.74 -10.16 -5.97
N ALA A 287 20.21 -11.34 -6.25
CA ALA A 287 20.39 -12.46 -5.31
C ALA A 287 21.90 -12.64 -5.05
N ALA A 288 22.27 -12.68 -3.77
CA ALA A 288 23.68 -12.95 -3.41
C ALA A 288 24.12 -14.22 -4.14
N ALA A 289 25.17 -14.11 -4.96
CA ALA A 289 25.70 -15.25 -5.68
C ALA A 289 26.03 -16.35 -4.66
N THR A 290 25.36 -17.49 -4.76
CA THR A 290 25.69 -18.67 -3.95
C THR A 290 27.18 -18.92 -4.15
N PRO A 291 28.00 -18.96 -3.08
CA PRO A 291 29.43 -19.27 -3.24
C PRO A 291 29.53 -20.59 -4.01
N ARG A 292 30.09 -20.54 -5.21
CA ARG A 292 30.41 -21.79 -5.94
C ARG A 292 31.36 -22.54 -5.02
N GLY A 293 30.89 -23.71 -4.55
CA GLY A 293 31.75 -24.62 -3.81
C GLY A 293 33.08 -24.75 -4.54
N LYS A 294 34.17 -24.52 -3.83
CA LYS A 294 35.48 -24.78 -4.38
C LYS A 294 35.49 -26.20 -4.91
N PRO A 295 35.95 -26.45 -6.17
CA PRO A 295 36.17 -27.82 -6.60
C PRO A 295 37.18 -28.38 -5.60
N GLY A 296 36.82 -29.51 -4.98
CA GLY A 296 37.72 -30.24 -4.09
C GLY A 296 38.98 -30.66 -4.82
N PRO A 297 40.08 -30.87 -4.08
CA PRO A 297 41.39 -31.22 -4.62
C PRO A 297 41.38 -32.57 -5.36
#